data_36a9c532bfc7468fffebed47dcbb9a01
#
_entry.id   36a9c532bfc7468fffebed47dcbb9a01
#
_cell.length_a   1.000
_cell.length_b   1.000
_cell.length_c   1.000
_cell.angle_alpha   90.00
_cell.angle_beta   90.00
_cell.angle_gamma   90.00
#
_symmetry.space_group_name_H-M   'P 1'
#
loop_
_entity.id
_entity.type
_entity.pdbx_description
1 polymer ?
#
loop_
_entity_poly.entity_id
_entity_poly.type
_entity_poly.pdbx_seq_one_letter_code
_entity_poly.pdbx_strand_id
1 'polypeptide(L)' 'MYRRIRDLREDADLTQTQVAGYLGMSKTGYSKYETGENDIPTQVLIALAKFYHTSVDYLLGLTDER' A
#
# COMPACT_ATOMS: atom_id res chain seq x y z
N MET A 1 7.72 2.42 8.47
CA MET A 1 7.64 1.73 7.18
C MET A 1 6.55 0.67 7.22
N TYR A 2 5.65 0.70 6.27
CA TYR A 2 4.51 -0.22 6.25
C TYR A 2 4.79 -1.34 5.25
N ARG A 3 5.51 -2.33 5.70
CA ARG A 3 6.01 -3.42 4.88
C ARG A 3 4.91 -4.23 4.18
N ARG A 4 3.73 -4.31 4.78
CA ARG A 4 2.64 -5.12 4.23
C ARG A 4 2.09 -4.62 2.90
N ILE A 5 2.18 -3.31 2.62
CA ILE A 5 1.74 -2.82 1.30
C ILE A 5 2.61 -3.38 0.19
N ARG A 6 3.91 -3.52 0.43
CA ARG A 6 4.82 -4.14 -0.53
C ARG A 6 4.53 -5.63 -0.65
N ASP A 7 4.36 -6.32 0.49
CA ASP A 7 4.10 -7.76 0.50
C ASP A 7 2.81 -8.08 -0.28
N LEU A 8 1.74 -7.32 -0.05
CA LEU A 8 0.48 -7.52 -0.77
C LEU A 8 0.63 -7.25 -2.26
N ARG A 9 1.40 -6.23 -2.62
CA ARG A 9 1.65 -5.92 -4.02
C ARG A 9 2.39 -7.06 -4.70
N GLU A 10 3.44 -7.57 -4.08
CA GLU A 10 4.22 -8.68 -4.63
C GLU A 10 3.40 -9.96 -4.71
N ASP A 11 2.58 -10.24 -3.70
CA ASP A 11 1.69 -11.40 -3.70
C ASP A 11 0.67 -11.35 -4.85
N ALA A 12 0.26 -10.16 -5.24
CA ALA A 12 -0.68 -9.96 -6.34
C ALA A 12 0.01 -9.85 -7.71
N ASP A 13 1.32 -10.01 -7.76
CA ASP A 13 2.13 -9.88 -8.98
C ASP A 13 1.97 -8.53 -9.66
N LEU A 14 1.85 -7.47 -8.85
CA LEU A 14 1.71 -6.11 -9.36
C LEU A 14 3.02 -5.34 -9.28
N THR A 15 3.22 -4.44 -10.24
CA THR A 15 4.35 -3.51 -10.20
C THR A 15 3.97 -2.27 -9.39
N GLN A 16 4.98 -1.51 -8.95
CA GLN A 16 4.74 -0.23 -8.29
C GLN A 16 3.98 0.73 -9.21
N THR A 17 4.30 0.71 -10.50
CA THR A 17 3.62 1.56 -11.49
C THR A 17 2.12 1.25 -11.57
N GLN A 18 1.76 -0.05 -11.52
CA GLN A 18 0.36 -0.44 -11.58
C GLN A 18 -0.42 0.04 -10.37
N VAL A 19 0.14 -0.13 -9.17
CA VAL A 19 -0.53 0.31 -7.94
C VAL A 19 -0.58 1.84 -7.89
N ALA A 20 0.50 2.53 -8.28
CA ALA A 20 0.50 3.98 -8.35
C ALA A 20 -0.59 4.48 -9.31
N GLY A 21 -0.76 3.81 -10.45
CA GLY A 21 -1.82 4.15 -11.41
C GLY A 21 -3.21 4.03 -10.80
N TYR A 22 -3.45 2.96 -10.03
CA TYR A 22 -4.71 2.79 -9.32
C TYR A 22 -4.96 3.95 -8.35
N LEU A 23 -3.90 4.40 -7.66
CA LEU A 23 -4.00 5.48 -6.67
C LEU A 23 -4.01 6.87 -7.32
N GLY A 24 -3.80 6.95 -8.63
CA GLY A 24 -3.76 8.24 -9.34
C GLY A 24 -2.52 9.05 -9.03
N MET A 25 -1.39 8.40 -8.76
CA MET A 25 -0.14 9.08 -8.40
C MET A 25 1.03 8.53 -9.20
N SER A 26 2.18 9.20 -9.09
CA SER A 26 3.39 8.76 -9.78
C SER A 26 4.00 7.55 -9.09
N LYS A 27 4.74 6.75 -9.86
CA LYS A 27 5.51 5.62 -9.32
C LYS A 27 6.47 6.09 -8.24
N THR A 28 7.15 7.21 -8.46
CA THR A 28 8.12 7.76 -7.50
C THR A 28 7.45 8.09 -6.17
N GLY A 29 6.28 8.74 -6.22
CA GLY A 29 5.51 9.06 -5.02
C GLY A 29 5.07 7.83 -4.27
N TYR A 30 4.55 6.83 -4.98
CA TYR A 30 4.14 5.58 -4.36
C TYR A 30 5.33 4.83 -3.76
N SER A 31 6.45 4.78 -4.47
CA SER A 31 7.65 4.09 -4.01
C SER A 31 8.13 4.60 -2.64
N LYS A 32 7.95 5.88 -2.38
CA LYS A 32 8.33 6.48 -1.10
C LYS A 32 7.47 6.00 0.05
N TYR A 33 6.26 5.55 -0.22
CA TYR A 33 5.43 4.90 0.79
C TYR A 33 5.99 3.53 1.16
N GLU A 34 6.43 2.76 0.18
CA GLU A 34 7.00 1.43 0.44
C GLU A 34 8.32 1.49 1.18
N THR A 35 9.14 2.50 0.90
CA THR A 35 10.44 2.66 1.57
C THR A 35 10.33 3.29 2.95
N GLY A 36 9.20 3.93 3.25
CA GLY A 36 9.02 4.64 4.50
C GLY A 36 9.55 6.07 4.48
N GLU A 37 10.00 6.55 3.32
CA GLU A 37 10.46 7.92 3.15
C GLU A 37 9.36 8.93 3.39
N ASN A 38 8.12 8.60 2.98
CA ASN A 38 6.94 9.41 3.22
C ASN A 38 5.90 8.59 3.96
N ASP A 39 5.20 9.22 4.91
CA ASP A 39 4.05 8.60 5.56
C ASP A 39 2.91 8.46 4.57
N ILE A 40 2.09 7.43 4.76
CA ILE A 40 0.96 7.16 3.88
C ILE A 40 -0.26 7.94 4.40
N PRO A 41 -0.85 8.82 3.59
CA PRO A 41 -2.08 9.51 4.01
C PRO A 41 -3.21 8.52 4.27
N THR A 42 -4.10 8.85 5.20
CA THR A 42 -5.23 7.99 5.56
C THR A 42 -6.05 7.58 4.36
N GLN A 43 -6.31 8.49 3.43
CA GLN A 43 -7.10 8.19 2.23
C GLN A 43 -6.43 7.14 1.36
N VAL A 44 -5.11 7.17 1.27
CA VAL A 44 -4.35 6.18 0.50
C VAL A 44 -4.40 4.82 1.20
N LEU A 45 -4.30 4.80 2.53
CA LEU A 45 -4.44 3.56 3.30
C LEU A 45 -5.81 2.93 3.07
N ILE A 46 -6.87 3.72 3.10
CA ILE A 46 -8.23 3.22 2.86
C ILE A 46 -8.36 2.66 1.44
N ALA A 47 -7.81 3.36 0.45
CA ALA A 47 -7.85 2.91 -0.94
C ALA A 47 -7.11 1.59 -1.11
N LEU A 48 -5.95 1.45 -0.49
CA LEU A 48 -5.17 0.20 -0.56
C LEU A 48 -5.89 -0.93 0.14
N ALA A 49 -6.52 -0.68 1.30
CA ALA A 49 -7.28 -1.70 2.02
C ALA A 49 -8.42 -2.22 1.16
N LYS A 50 -9.14 -1.35 0.47
CA LYS A 50 -10.21 -1.73 -0.45
C LYS A 50 -9.67 -2.49 -1.65
N PHE A 51 -8.56 -2.03 -2.20
CA PHE A 51 -7.95 -2.65 -3.37
C PHE A 51 -7.53 -4.10 -3.09
N TYR A 52 -6.94 -4.35 -1.92
CA TYR A 52 -6.46 -5.66 -1.52
C TYR A 52 -7.46 -6.48 -0.71
N HIS A 53 -8.68 -5.96 -0.51
CA HIS A 53 -9.71 -6.61 0.30
C HIS A 53 -9.22 -6.95 1.71
N THR A 54 -8.61 -5.99 2.36
CA THR A 54 -8.09 -6.14 3.72
C THR A 54 -8.45 -4.92 4.56
N SER A 55 -7.93 -4.85 5.77
CA SER A 55 -8.20 -3.72 6.68
C SER A 55 -7.01 -2.78 6.73
N VAL A 56 -7.27 -1.53 7.12
CA VAL A 56 -6.19 -0.58 7.39
C VAL A 56 -5.33 -1.07 8.56
N ASP A 57 -5.95 -1.71 9.56
CA ASP A 57 -5.22 -2.27 10.70
C ASP A 57 -4.18 -3.29 10.22
N TYR A 58 -4.55 -4.15 9.29
CA TYR A 58 -3.62 -5.13 8.74
C TYR A 58 -2.46 -4.42 8.02
N LEU A 59 -2.77 -3.38 7.23
CA LEU A 59 -1.74 -2.64 6.50
C LEU A 59 -0.75 -1.97 7.45
N LEU A 60 -1.22 -1.51 8.59
CA LEU A 60 -0.38 -0.85 9.60
C LEU A 60 0.35 -1.82 10.51
N GLY A 61 0.08 -3.11 10.39
CA GLY A 61 0.72 -4.12 11.23
C GLY A 61 0.12 -4.23 12.63
N LEU A 62 -1.08 -3.69 12.84
CA LEU A 62 -1.76 -3.72 14.14
C LEU A 62 -2.47 -5.04 14.39
N THR A 63 -2.69 -5.82 13.35
CA THR A 63 -3.30 -7.15 13.42
C THR A 63 -2.68 -8.05 12.36
N ASP A 64 -2.67 -9.35 12.61
CA ASP A 64 -2.24 -10.34 11.62
C ASP A 64 -3.44 -10.90 10.84
N GLU A 65 -4.64 -10.51 11.17
CA GLU A 65 -5.85 -10.94 10.46
C GLU A 65 -6.08 -10.07 9.24
N ARG A 66 -6.08 -10.73 8.10
CA ARG A 66 -6.27 -10.09 6.82
C ARG A 66 -7.74 -9.88 6.45
#